data_661a725916b9fbc176dea53a8c6854a8
#
_entry.id   661a725916b9fbc176dea53a8c6854a8
#
_cell.length_a   1.000
_cell.length_b   1.000
_cell.length_c   1.000
_cell.angle_alpha   90.00
_cell.angle_beta   90.00
_cell.angle_gamma   90.00
#
_symmetry.space_group_name_H-M   'P 1'
#
loop_
_entity.id
_entity.type
_entity.pdbx_description
1 polymer ?
#
loop_
_entity_poly.entity_id
_entity_poly.type
_entity_poly.pdbx_seq_one_letter_code
_entity_poly.pdbx_strand_id
1 'polypeptide(L)'
;MHTASRFLLCCLALLVATAPAAADDPAPKVTPQEALDGLKSFWEKTALPDGSFRPGIDPDYKGMSDSALSDLAPLTYAVTLHKTFGLKLPYEEKTLANLLARQKDDGAFYHTRGTGDPKAPLTRVYNTTQGLVALHALGAKPKYDPLPVFEQVLVGDYTKLPLYTTSFFPLAYGCVGKPFPPEQDKKIRALMKQADDGYVDDHVAATFHLAHYYRLLGAPVPKADAIVARILRDQKDDGSWLLNPPARDRHATFDAAFCLVQLGKDKPEVKKALQKAVLWALSCRNADGGFGHFPGSPSDADATYFQVGTLVLAGFLKPADPLPKDPQLLSWGHLLPRP
;
A
#
# COMPACT_ATOMS: atom_id res chain seq x y z
N MET A 1 2.91 81.43 37.99
CA MET A 1 1.98 80.25 37.89
C MET A 1 2.67 79.23 37.07
N HIS A 2 3.31 78.21 37.73
CA HIS A 2 4.06 77.13 37.05
C HIS A 2 3.29 75.84 37.17
N THR A 3 2.92 75.30 36.06
CA THR A 3 2.33 73.96 35.98
C THR A 3 3.39 72.97 35.52
N ALA A 4 3.76 72.03 36.41
CA ALA A 4 4.72 70.95 36.17
C ALA A 4 3.98 69.77 35.49
N SER A 5 4.45 69.43 34.32
CA SER A 5 3.97 68.21 33.58
C SER A 5 4.76 66.98 34.03
N ARG A 6 4.09 66.00 34.64
CA ARG A 6 4.68 64.72 35.02
C ARG A 6 4.57 63.73 33.85
N PHE A 7 5.73 63.36 33.27
CA PHE A 7 5.81 62.22 32.34
C PHE A 7 5.76 60.92 33.13
N LEU A 8 4.74 60.11 32.86
CA LEU A 8 4.60 58.74 33.36
C LEU A 8 5.23 57.80 32.35
N LEU A 9 6.39 57.21 32.66
CA LEU A 9 7.04 56.17 31.84
C LEU A 9 6.33 54.83 32.14
N CYS A 10 5.50 54.35 31.20
CA CYS A 10 5.00 52.99 31.23
C CYS A 10 6.04 52.00 30.65
N CYS A 11 6.71 51.26 31.52
CA CYS A 11 7.51 50.10 31.10
C CYS A 11 6.56 48.98 30.69
N LEU A 12 6.42 48.77 29.38
CA LEU A 12 5.76 47.59 28.85
C LEU A 12 6.73 46.40 28.90
N ALA A 13 6.58 45.51 29.90
CA ALA A 13 7.29 44.24 29.92
C ALA A 13 6.70 43.33 28.86
N LEU A 14 7.41 43.07 27.76
CA LEU A 14 7.11 42.05 26.79
C LEU A 14 7.34 40.68 27.47
N LEU A 15 6.26 40.00 27.90
CA LEU A 15 6.28 38.59 28.21
C LEU A 15 6.39 37.82 26.87
N VAL A 16 7.59 37.41 26.50
CA VAL A 16 7.82 36.44 25.47
C VAL A 16 7.34 35.08 26.03
N ALA A 17 6.12 34.72 25.73
CA ALA A 17 5.63 33.36 25.97
C ALA A 17 6.42 32.42 25.08
N THR A 18 7.42 31.73 25.64
CA THR A 18 8.04 30.59 24.99
C THR A 18 6.97 29.50 24.83
N ALA A 19 6.53 29.27 23.59
CA ALA A 19 5.69 28.10 23.29
C ALA A 19 6.40 26.84 23.82
N PRO A 20 5.68 25.92 24.52
CA PRO A 20 6.28 24.68 24.94
C PRO A 20 6.82 23.96 23.70
N ALA A 21 8.09 23.53 23.78
CA ALA A 21 8.66 22.68 22.75
C ALA A 21 7.70 21.48 22.55
N ALA A 22 7.29 21.22 21.31
CA ALA A 22 6.49 20.06 21.01
C ALA A 22 7.22 18.84 21.58
N ALA A 23 6.54 18.09 22.43
CA ALA A 23 7.09 16.85 22.96
C ALA A 23 7.44 15.96 21.77
N ASP A 24 8.69 15.51 21.68
CA ASP A 24 9.12 14.58 20.66
C ASP A 24 8.24 13.33 20.75
N ASP A 25 7.68 12.89 19.64
CA ASP A 25 6.92 11.64 19.56
C ASP A 25 7.83 10.51 20.08
N PRO A 26 7.30 9.59 20.90
CA PRO A 26 8.12 8.53 21.51
C PRO A 26 8.79 7.69 20.43
N ALA A 27 10.08 7.42 20.59
CA ALA A 27 10.82 6.55 19.67
C ALA A 27 10.19 5.15 19.61
N PRO A 28 10.21 4.48 18.45
CA PRO A 28 9.70 3.12 18.32
C PRO A 28 10.40 2.18 19.31
N LYS A 29 9.62 1.34 20.01
CA LYS A 29 10.17 0.33 20.93
C LYS A 29 10.79 -0.87 20.21
N VAL A 30 10.53 -1.03 18.91
CA VAL A 30 11.00 -2.12 18.03
C VAL A 30 12.02 -1.54 17.07
N THR A 31 13.17 -2.20 16.93
CA THR A 31 14.19 -1.83 15.95
C THR A 31 13.82 -2.33 14.55
N PRO A 32 14.37 -1.73 13.47
CA PRO A 32 14.19 -2.24 12.12
C PRO A 32 14.63 -3.71 11.96
N GLN A 33 15.70 -4.12 12.63
CA GLN A 33 16.19 -5.51 12.57
C GLN A 33 15.21 -6.48 13.23
N GLU A 34 14.70 -6.15 14.43
CA GLU A 34 13.68 -6.98 15.10
C GLU A 34 12.38 -7.09 14.28
N ALA A 35 12.01 -6.03 13.55
CA ALA A 35 10.87 -6.08 12.66
C ALA A 35 11.11 -7.03 11.47
N LEU A 36 12.31 -6.99 10.86
CA LEU A 36 12.68 -7.88 9.75
C LEU A 36 12.82 -9.35 10.19
N ASP A 37 13.41 -9.60 11.36
CA ASP A 37 13.56 -10.96 11.88
C ASP A 37 12.19 -11.57 12.20
N GLY A 38 11.29 -10.77 12.75
CA GLY A 38 9.90 -11.17 12.96
C GLY A 38 9.17 -11.47 11.65
N LEU A 39 9.30 -10.59 10.67
CA LEU A 39 8.71 -10.76 9.35
C LEU A 39 9.17 -12.07 8.69
N LYS A 40 10.47 -12.36 8.73
CA LYS A 40 11.03 -13.61 8.23
C LYS A 40 10.43 -14.82 8.94
N SER A 41 10.37 -14.78 10.28
CA SER A 41 9.77 -15.85 11.10
C SER A 41 8.28 -16.07 10.76
N PHE A 42 7.51 -15.01 10.56
CA PHE A 42 6.09 -15.10 10.17
C PHE A 42 5.93 -15.82 8.82
N TRP A 43 6.70 -15.43 7.81
CA TRP A 43 6.60 -16.05 6.49
C TRP A 43 7.13 -17.49 6.45
N GLU A 44 8.16 -17.83 7.22
CA GLU A 44 8.63 -19.20 7.37
C GLU A 44 7.55 -20.11 7.97
N LYS A 45 6.77 -19.62 8.95
CA LYS A 45 5.70 -20.37 9.61
C LYS A 45 4.42 -20.49 8.76
N THR A 46 4.17 -19.54 7.86
CA THR A 46 2.99 -19.56 6.99
C THR A 46 3.23 -20.28 5.66
N ALA A 47 4.50 -20.50 5.26
CA ALA A 47 4.87 -21.22 4.05
C ALA A 47 4.45 -22.69 4.10
N LEU A 48 3.94 -23.19 2.99
CA LEU A 48 3.54 -24.59 2.82
C LEU A 48 4.48 -25.34 1.86
N PRO A 49 4.64 -26.67 2.02
CA PRO A 49 5.55 -27.46 1.18
C PRO A 49 5.22 -27.48 -0.31
N ASP A 50 4.01 -27.09 -0.71
CA ASP A 50 3.58 -26.94 -2.11
C ASP A 50 3.91 -25.55 -2.69
N GLY A 51 4.57 -24.69 -1.92
CA GLY A 51 4.95 -23.33 -2.31
C GLY A 51 3.83 -22.30 -2.16
N SER A 52 2.67 -22.66 -1.63
CA SER A 52 1.64 -21.71 -1.23
C SER A 52 1.89 -21.16 0.18
N PHE A 53 1.11 -20.13 0.57
CA PHE A 53 1.20 -19.51 1.88
C PHE A 53 -0.18 -19.45 2.53
N ARG A 54 -0.20 -19.67 3.84
CA ARG A 54 -1.42 -19.47 4.65
C ARG A 54 -1.61 -17.98 4.94
N PRO A 55 -2.85 -17.52 5.16
CA PRO A 55 -3.12 -16.14 5.55
C PRO A 55 -2.59 -15.78 6.94
N GLY A 56 -2.36 -16.76 7.81
CA GLY A 56 -1.83 -16.59 9.16
C GLY A 56 -1.16 -17.85 9.67
N ILE A 57 -0.59 -17.79 10.88
CA ILE A 57 0.14 -18.93 11.48
C ILE A 57 -0.83 -20.02 11.93
N ASP A 58 -1.97 -19.64 12.49
CA ASP A 58 -3.03 -20.60 12.86
C ASP A 58 -3.57 -21.27 11.57
N PRO A 59 -3.52 -22.61 11.46
CA PRO A 59 -4.00 -23.33 10.28
C PRO A 59 -5.52 -23.17 10.05
N ASP A 60 -6.28 -22.87 11.10
CA ASP A 60 -7.72 -22.65 11.02
C ASP A 60 -8.12 -21.22 10.67
N TYR A 61 -7.19 -20.29 10.72
CA TYR A 61 -7.41 -18.90 10.32
C TYR A 61 -7.67 -18.79 8.81
N LYS A 62 -8.79 -18.16 8.45
CA LYS A 62 -9.25 -18.05 7.05
C LYS A 62 -8.83 -16.77 6.36
N GLY A 63 -8.12 -15.87 7.08
CA GLY A 63 -7.76 -14.55 6.59
C GLY A 63 -8.88 -13.53 6.74
N MET A 64 -8.50 -12.29 6.52
CA MET A 64 -9.40 -11.15 6.39
C MET A 64 -9.13 -10.46 5.06
N SER A 65 -10.13 -9.71 4.54
CA SER A 65 -9.98 -8.89 3.34
C SER A 65 -9.36 -9.67 2.16
N ASP A 66 -8.20 -9.24 1.64
CA ASP A 66 -7.55 -9.83 0.47
C ASP A 66 -7.13 -11.29 0.73
N SER A 67 -6.62 -11.57 1.92
CA SER A 67 -6.25 -12.93 2.33
C SER A 67 -7.45 -13.89 2.40
N ALA A 68 -8.63 -13.37 2.72
CA ALA A 68 -9.88 -14.14 2.71
C ALA A 68 -10.47 -14.25 1.30
N LEU A 69 -10.27 -13.22 0.46
CA LEU A 69 -10.78 -13.18 -0.91
C LEU A 69 -10.13 -14.25 -1.80
N SER A 70 -8.78 -14.41 -1.67
CA SER A 70 -7.99 -15.25 -2.56
C SER A 70 -6.69 -15.72 -1.90
N ASP A 71 -6.38 -17.02 -1.99
CA ASP A 71 -5.10 -17.58 -1.53
C ASP A 71 -3.90 -17.21 -2.43
N LEU A 72 -4.13 -16.49 -3.52
CA LEU A 72 -3.05 -15.84 -4.28
C LEU A 72 -2.51 -14.60 -3.57
N ALA A 73 -3.31 -13.92 -2.74
CA ALA A 73 -2.85 -12.74 -2.02
C ALA A 73 -1.73 -13.04 -1.02
N PRO A 74 -1.86 -13.97 -0.06
CA PRO A 74 -0.77 -14.35 0.83
C PRO A 74 0.51 -14.77 0.09
N LEU A 75 0.37 -15.52 -1.01
CA LEU A 75 1.48 -15.95 -1.83
C LEU A 75 2.21 -14.76 -2.48
N THR A 76 1.46 -13.84 -3.09
CA THR A 76 2.03 -12.66 -3.75
C THR A 76 2.72 -11.74 -2.75
N TYR A 77 2.11 -11.52 -1.59
CA TYR A 77 2.66 -10.67 -0.53
C TYR A 77 3.95 -11.27 0.06
N ALA A 78 4.00 -12.59 0.27
CA ALA A 78 5.22 -13.28 0.68
C ALA A 78 6.33 -13.10 -0.34
N VAL A 79 6.08 -13.40 -1.62
CA VAL A 79 7.06 -13.22 -2.70
C VAL A 79 7.56 -11.79 -2.77
N THR A 80 6.65 -10.83 -2.78
CA THR A 80 6.99 -9.41 -2.89
C THR A 80 7.88 -8.94 -1.75
N LEU A 81 7.52 -9.26 -0.50
CA LEU A 81 8.31 -8.82 0.66
C LEU A 81 9.68 -9.52 0.72
N HIS A 82 9.78 -10.81 0.36
CA HIS A 82 11.07 -11.47 0.26
C HIS A 82 11.99 -10.79 -0.78
N LYS A 83 11.45 -10.45 -1.96
CA LYS A 83 12.22 -9.74 -2.99
C LYS A 83 12.52 -8.30 -2.58
N THR A 84 11.63 -7.63 -1.84
CA THR A 84 11.87 -6.29 -1.31
C THR A 84 13.10 -6.23 -0.41
N PHE A 85 13.28 -7.22 0.45
CA PHE A 85 14.37 -7.24 1.44
C PHE A 85 15.53 -8.17 1.08
N GLY A 86 15.55 -8.75 -0.12
CA GLY A 86 16.59 -9.71 -0.53
C GLY A 86 16.60 -10.98 0.32
N LEU A 87 15.48 -11.35 0.91
CA LEU A 87 15.34 -12.55 1.72
C LEU A 87 15.15 -13.80 0.84
N LYS A 88 15.64 -14.94 1.32
CA LYS A 88 15.43 -16.23 0.66
C LYS A 88 13.96 -16.65 0.83
N LEU A 89 13.24 -16.80 -0.27
CA LEU A 89 11.85 -17.26 -0.25
C LEU A 89 11.80 -18.77 0.08
N PRO A 90 11.02 -19.21 1.09
CA PRO A 90 10.77 -20.63 1.31
C PRO A 90 10.14 -21.30 0.08
N TYR A 91 10.68 -22.46 -0.31
CA TYR A 91 10.13 -23.26 -1.42
C TYR A 91 9.99 -22.51 -2.76
N GLU A 92 10.89 -21.59 -3.11
CA GLU A 92 10.78 -20.68 -4.27
C GLU A 92 10.42 -21.41 -5.58
N GLU A 93 11.08 -22.52 -5.90
CA GLU A 93 10.78 -23.31 -7.11
C GLU A 93 9.34 -23.86 -7.11
N LYS A 94 8.88 -24.31 -5.95
CA LYS A 94 7.50 -24.82 -5.81
C LYS A 94 6.48 -23.66 -5.85
N THR A 95 6.83 -22.50 -5.30
CA THR A 95 6.00 -21.30 -5.41
C THR A 95 5.80 -20.90 -6.87
N LEU A 96 6.88 -20.89 -7.65
CA LEU A 96 6.81 -20.63 -9.09
C LEU A 96 5.94 -21.68 -9.81
N ALA A 97 6.15 -22.97 -9.53
CA ALA A 97 5.34 -24.05 -10.12
C ALA A 97 3.85 -23.92 -9.74
N ASN A 98 3.55 -23.61 -8.48
CA ASN A 98 2.19 -23.37 -7.99
C ASN A 98 1.53 -22.20 -8.75
N LEU A 99 2.21 -21.06 -8.89
CA LEU A 99 1.70 -19.92 -9.65
C LEU A 99 1.41 -20.27 -11.10
N LEU A 100 2.33 -20.92 -11.78
CA LEU A 100 2.14 -21.32 -13.19
C LEU A 100 0.97 -22.32 -13.36
N ALA A 101 0.72 -23.20 -12.40
CA ALA A 101 -0.41 -24.12 -12.39
C ALA A 101 -1.77 -23.42 -12.18
N ARG A 102 -1.76 -22.24 -11.52
CA ARG A 102 -2.96 -21.41 -11.30
C ARG A 102 -3.42 -20.67 -12.54
N GLN A 103 -2.53 -20.43 -13.51
CA GLN A 103 -2.92 -19.79 -14.76
C GLN A 103 -3.58 -20.80 -15.70
N LYS A 104 -4.73 -20.44 -16.28
CA LYS A 104 -5.47 -21.25 -17.25
C LYS A 104 -5.29 -20.70 -18.66
N ASP A 105 -5.74 -21.45 -19.66
CA ASP A 105 -5.63 -21.15 -21.09
C ASP A 105 -6.37 -19.87 -21.52
N ASP A 106 -7.34 -19.41 -20.73
CA ASP A 106 -7.99 -18.09 -20.89
C ASP A 106 -7.13 -16.92 -20.39
N GLY A 107 -5.90 -17.17 -19.95
CA GLY A 107 -4.94 -16.19 -19.44
C GLY A 107 -5.14 -15.79 -17.97
N ALA A 108 -6.28 -16.12 -17.36
CA ALA A 108 -6.58 -15.75 -16.00
C ALA A 108 -5.86 -16.64 -14.98
N PHE A 109 -5.54 -16.05 -13.82
CA PHE A 109 -5.12 -16.80 -12.63
C PHE A 109 -6.33 -17.08 -11.74
N TYR A 110 -6.33 -18.26 -11.14
CA TYR A 110 -7.44 -18.71 -10.30
C TYR A 110 -6.92 -19.08 -8.91
N HIS A 111 -7.59 -18.59 -7.88
CA HIS A 111 -7.39 -19.08 -6.53
C HIS A 111 -7.96 -20.47 -6.36
N THR A 112 -7.46 -21.25 -5.40
CA THR A 112 -8.01 -22.55 -5.01
C THR A 112 -8.75 -22.49 -3.70
N ARG A 113 -8.45 -21.49 -2.88
CA ARG A 113 -9.11 -21.17 -1.60
C ARG A 113 -9.37 -19.68 -1.55
N GLY A 114 -10.58 -19.31 -1.12
CA GLY A 114 -10.99 -17.92 -0.99
C GLY A 114 -12.50 -17.77 -1.07
N THR A 115 -13.00 -16.60 -0.72
CA THR A 115 -14.42 -16.26 -0.72
C THR A 115 -14.88 -15.62 -2.04
N GLY A 116 -13.96 -15.20 -2.89
CA GLY A 116 -14.26 -14.59 -4.19
C GLY A 116 -14.90 -15.59 -5.14
N ASP A 117 -15.90 -15.16 -5.93
CA ASP A 117 -16.36 -15.97 -7.05
C ASP A 117 -15.28 -15.99 -8.14
N PRO A 118 -14.66 -17.16 -8.43
CA PRO A 118 -13.56 -17.24 -9.40
C PRO A 118 -13.99 -16.92 -10.84
N LYS A 119 -15.29 -16.92 -11.14
CA LYS A 119 -15.85 -16.56 -12.45
C LYS A 119 -16.20 -15.09 -12.58
N ALA A 120 -16.32 -14.36 -11.46
CA ALA A 120 -16.63 -12.93 -11.50
C ALA A 120 -15.49 -12.15 -12.17
N PRO A 121 -15.81 -11.24 -13.11
CA PRO A 121 -14.79 -10.49 -13.86
C PRO A 121 -13.79 -9.75 -12.96
N LEU A 122 -14.24 -9.15 -11.86
CA LEU A 122 -13.39 -8.42 -10.93
C LEU A 122 -12.47 -9.35 -10.11
N THR A 123 -12.97 -10.53 -9.70
CA THR A 123 -12.13 -11.55 -9.05
C THR A 123 -11.07 -12.07 -10.00
N ARG A 124 -11.39 -12.25 -11.28
CA ARG A 124 -10.41 -12.64 -12.31
C ARG A 124 -9.34 -11.58 -12.51
N VAL A 125 -9.71 -10.30 -12.62
CA VAL A 125 -8.78 -9.17 -12.67
C VAL A 125 -7.87 -9.17 -11.44
N TYR A 126 -8.45 -9.25 -10.25
CA TYR A 126 -7.71 -9.26 -8.99
C TYR A 126 -6.71 -10.42 -8.93
N ASN A 127 -7.16 -11.66 -9.14
CA ASN A 127 -6.31 -12.85 -9.11
C ASN A 127 -5.21 -12.81 -10.16
N THR A 128 -5.54 -12.30 -11.36
CA THR A 128 -4.56 -12.21 -12.46
C THR A 128 -3.50 -11.16 -12.13
N THR A 129 -3.88 -10.03 -11.52
CA THR A 129 -2.91 -9.04 -11.05
C THR A 129 -1.98 -9.63 -9.99
N GLN A 130 -2.52 -10.35 -9.00
CA GLN A 130 -1.72 -11.04 -7.97
C GLN A 130 -0.71 -12.01 -8.62
N GLY A 131 -1.18 -12.88 -9.53
CA GLY A 131 -0.31 -13.83 -10.22
C GLY A 131 0.80 -13.15 -11.03
N LEU A 132 0.47 -12.07 -11.76
CA LEU A 132 1.44 -11.34 -12.58
C LEU A 132 2.50 -10.64 -11.75
N VAL A 133 2.11 -9.98 -10.65
CA VAL A 133 3.04 -9.34 -9.72
C VAL A 133 4.00 -10.37 -9.13
N ALA A 134 3.50 -11.51 -8.67
CA ALA A 134 4.33 -12.58 -8.11
C ALA A 134 5.29 -13.17 -9.16
N LEU A 135 4.82 -13.44 -10.38
CA LEU A 135 5.69 -13.92 -11.47
C LEU A 135 6.76 -12.90 -11.82
N HIS A 136 6.38 -11.62 -11.94
CA HIS A 136 7.34 -10.54 -12.22
C HIS A 136 8.43 -10.49 -11.13
N ALA A 137 8.05 -10.54 -9.85
CA ALA A 137 8.97 -10.55 -8.73
C ALA A 137 9.91 -11.77 -8.72
N LEU A 138 9.46 -12.91 -9.25
CA LEU A 138 10.27 -14.13 -9.43
C LEU A 138 11.09 -14.14 -10.74
N GLY A 139 10.99 -13.09 -11.57
CA GLY A 139 11.66 -13.04 -12.87
C GLY A 139 11.10 -14.01 -13.90
N ALA A 140 9.87 -14.47 -13.72
CA ALA A 140 9.19 -15.44 -14.60
C ALA A 140 8.12 -14.77 -15.48
N LYS A 141 7.72 -15.46 -16.53
CA LYS A 141 6.68 -15.00 -17.46
C LYS A 141 5.41 -15.83 -17.30
N PRO A 142 4.22 -15.24 -17.54
CA PRO A 142 2.99 -16.00 -17.60
C PRO A 142 3.03 -17.01 -18.76
N LYS A 143 2.34 -18.14 -18.59
CA LYS A 143 2.25 -19.22 -19.59
C LYS A 143 1.33 -18.84 -20.76
N TYR A 144 0.26 -18.12 -20.47
CA TYR A 144 -0.74 -17.64 -21.43
C TYR A 144 -0.85 -16.13 -21.38
N ASP A 145 -1.34 -15.49 -22.46
CA ASP A 145 -1.53 -14.03 -22.48
C ASP A 145 -2.64 -13.63 -21.47
N PRO A 146 -2.32 -12.85 -20.42
CA PRO A 146 -3.30 -12.46 -19.40
C PRO A 146 -4.12 -11.23 -19.77
N LEU A 147 -3.72 -10.46 -20.81
CA LEU A 147 -4.32 -9.17 -21.09
C LEU A 147 -5.79 -9.21 -21.48
N PRO A 148 -6.30 -10.25 -22.19
CA PRO A 148 -7.73 -10.37 -22.48
C PRO A 148 -8.61 -10.34 -21.22
N VAL A 149 -8.09 -10.76 -20.05
CA VAL A 149 -8.83 -10.68 -18.77
C VAL A 149 -9.17 -9.23 -18.39
N PHE A 150 -8.23 -8.31 -18.63
CA PHE A 150 -8.39 -6.88 -18.35
C PHE A 150 -9.20 -6.17 -19.45
N GLU A 151 -8.96 -6.53 -20.71
CA GLU A 151 -9.65 -5.96 -21.86
C GLU A 151 -11.16 -6.23 -21.82
N GLN A 152 -11.57 -7.44 -21.46
CA GLN A 152 -12.98 -7.83 -21.36
C GLN A 152 -13.78 -6.94 -20.40
N VAL A 153 -13.18 -6.52 -19.28
CA VAL A 153 -13.83 -5.63 -18.31
C VAL A 153 -14.05 -4.23 -18.89
N LEU A 154 -13.13 -3.77 -19.76
CA LEU A 154 -13.21 -2.45 -20.38
C LEU A 154 -14.06 -2.41 -21.66
N VAL A 155 -14.44 -3.55 -22.21
CA VAL A 155 -15.39 -3.65 -23.34
C VAL A 155 -16.84 -3.59 -22.86
N GLY A 156 -17.13 -4.16 -21.69
CA GLY A 156 -18.47 -4.15 -21.08
C GLY A 156 -18.85 -2.81 -20.45
N ASP A 157 -19.73 -2.87 -19.46
CA ASP A 157 -20.12 -1.68 -18.67
C ASP A 157 -19.00 -1.33 -17.66
N TYR A 158 -17.90 -0.76 -18.18
CA TYR A 158 -16.75 -0.37 -17.39
C TYR A 158 -17.03 0.76 -16.39
N THR A 159 -18.19 1.44 -16.51
CA THR A 159 -18.60 2.50 -15.57
C THR A 159 -18.85 1.97 -14.16
N LYS A 160 -19.04 0.65 -14.03
CA LYS A 160 -19.18 -0.04 -12.73
C LYS A 160 -17.87 -0.54 -12.15
N LEU A 161 -16.74 -0.27 -12.81
CA LEU A 161 -15.43 -0.66 -12.30
C LEU A 161 -15.15 0.03 -10.95
N PRO A 162 -14.87 -0.72 -9.88
CA PRO A 162 -14.49 -0.13 -8.61
C PRO A 162 -13.19 0.66 -8.75
N LEU A 163 -13.18 1.91 -8.28
CA LEU A 163 -12.06 2.82 -8.48
C LEU A 163 -10.79 2.36 -7.76
N TYR A 164 -10.92 1.56 -6.72
CA TYR A 164 -9.79 0.92 -6.02
C TYR A 164 -9.13 -0.25 -6.81
N THR A 165 -9.54 -0.49 -8.07
CA THR A 165 -8.90 -1.48 -8.96
C THR A 165 -8.21 -0.83 -10.17
N THR A 166 -8.34 0.47 -10.35
CA THR A 166 -7.90 1.15 -11.58
C THR A 166 -6.41 1.00 -11.87
N SER A 167 -5.55 1.00 -10.87
CA SER A 167 -4.11 0.84 -11.06
C SER A 167 -3.68 -0.59 -11.43
N PHE A 168 -4.56 -1.59 -11.29
CA PHE A 168 -4.27 -2.97 -11.71
C PHE A 168 -4.05 -3.09 -13.22
N PHE A 169 -4.71 -2.24 -14.00
CA PHE A 169 -4.61 -2.27 -15.46
C PHE A 169 -3.22 -1.91 -15.96
N PRO A 170 -2.67 -0.71 -15.71
CA PRO A 170 -1.30 -0.41 -16.15
C PRO A 170 -0.25 -1.30 -15.46
N LEU A 171 -0.49 -1.76 -14.23
CA LEU A 171 0.40 -2.69 -13.53
C LEU A 171 0.51 -4.02 -14.28
N ALA A 172 -0.61 -4.60 -14.71
CA ALA A 172 -0.64 -5.86 -15.46
C ALA A 172 0.09 -5.74 -16.81
N TYR A 173 -0.15 -4.66 -17.55
CA TYR A 173 0.55 -4.38 -18.80
C TYR A 173 2.06 -4.22 -18.57
N GLY A 174 2.46 -3.50 -17.52
CA GLY A 174 3.87 -3.37 -17.13
C GLY A 174 4.51 -4.72 -16.82
N CYS A 175 3.85 -5.59 -16.04
CA CYS A 175 4.36 -6.93 -15.70
C CYS A 175 4.61 -7.82 -16.93
N VAL A 176 3.88 -7.64 -18.03
CA VAL A 176 4.11 -8.37 -19.28
C VAL A 176 4.98 -7.61 -20.28
N GLY A 177 5.50 -6.44 -19.89
CA GLY A 177 6.39 -5.62 -20.71
C GLY A 177 5.71 -4.97 -21.94
N LYS A 178 4.39 -4.70 -21.84
CA LYS A 178 3.62 -4.03 -22.89
C LYS A 178 3.18 -2.63 -22.44
N PRO A 179 3.13 -1.63 -23.34
CA PRO A 179 2.59 -0.32 -23.01
C PRO A 179 1.07 -0.41 -22.76
N PHE A 180 0.58 0.39 -21.82
CA PHE A 180 -0.86 0.47 -21.58
C PHE A 180 -1.55 1.22 -22.75
N PRO A 181 -2.62 0.66 -23.36
CA PRO A 181 -3.22 1.24 -24.56
C PRO A 181 -3.89 2.60 -24.29
N PRO A 182 -3.67 3.62 -25.18
CA PRO A 182 -4.23 4.96 -24.99
C PRO A 182 -5.77 5.01 -24.86
N GLU A 183 -6.48 4.15 -25.61
CA GLU A 183 -7.95 4.10 -25.53
C GLU A 183 -8.45 3.55 -24.19
N GLN A 184 -7.73 2.59 -23.60
CA GLN A 184 -8.03 2.08 -22.27
C GLN A 184 -7.67 3.13 -21.19
N ASP A 185 -6.53 3.81 -21.34
CA ASP A 185 -6.12 4.92 -20.48
C ASP A 185 -7.20 6.01 -20.43
N LYS A 186 -7.71 6.42 -21.59
CA LYS A 186 -8.79 7.42 -21.67
C LYS A 186 -10.06 6.99 -20.93
N LYS A 187 -10.47 5.73 -21.05
CA LYS A 187 -11.63 5.17 -20.35
C LYS A 187 -11.43 5.20 -18.83
N ILE A 188 -10.30 4.71 -18.34
CA ILE A 188 -10.04 4.65 -16.89
C ILE A 188 -9.92 6.05 -16.28
N ARG A 189 -9.21 6.97 -16.93
CA ARG A 189 -9.11 8.36 -16.46
C ARG A 189 -10.47 9.04 -16.37
N ALA A 190 -11.39 8.74 -17.29
CA ALA A 190 -12.75 9.29 -17.25
C ALA A 190 -13.58 8.84 -16.03
N LEU A 191 -13.21 7.70 -15.40
CA LEU A 191 -13.86 7.22 -14.19
C LEU A 191 -13.32 7.91 -12.94
N MET A 192 -12.01 8.21 -12.90
CA MET A 192 -11.34 8.75 -11.72
C MET A 192 -11.56 10.26 -11.55
N LYS A 193 -12.82 10.65 -11.36
CA LYS A 193 -13.20 12.05 -11.16
C LYS A 193 -12.81 12.51 -9.76
N GLN A 194 -11.95 13.53 -9.68
CA GLN A 194 -11.52 14.11 -8.42
C GLN A 194 -12.45 15.25 -7.97
N ALA A 195 -12.77 15.27 -6.68
CA ALA A 195 -13.35 16.41 -6.00
C ALA A 195 -12.34 17.59 -5.91
N ASP A 196 -12.76 18.73 -5.37
CA ASP A 196 -11.89 19.92 -5.28
C ASP A 196 -10.71 19.71 -4.34
N ASP A 197 -10.86 18.89 -3.31
CA ASP A 197 -9.82 18.47 -2.38
C ASP A 197 -8.90 17.35 -2.91
N GLY A 198 -9.09 16.96 -4.18
CA GLY A 198 -8.29 15.97 -4.88
C GLY A 198 -8.70 14.52 -4.65
N TYR A 199 -9.61 14.22 -3.73
CA TYR A 199 -10.05 12.84 -3.50
C TYR A 199 -10.97 12.31 -4.61
N VAL A 200 -10.94 11.01 -4.79
CA VAL A 200 -11.84 10.24 -5.65
C VAL A 200 -12.84 9.54 -4.73
N ASP A 201 -14.15 9.75 -4.96
CA ASP A 201 -15.25 9.14 -4.19
C ASP A 201 -15.19 9.36 -2.67
N ASP A 202 -14.56 10.45 -2.21
CA ASP A 202 -14.32 10.70 -0.78
C ASP A 202 -13.61 9.53 -0.07
N HIS A 203 -12.75 8.81 -0.81
CA HIS A 203 -12.19 7.52 -0.40
C HIS A 203 -10.66 7.48 -0.59
N VAL A 204 -9.88 7.24 0.50
CA VAL A 204 -8.42 7.26 0.43
C VAL A 204 -7.86 6.17 -0.49
N ALA A 205 -8.43 4.96 -0.48
CA ALA A 205 -7.95 3.88 -1.36
C ALA A 205 -8.21 4.19 -2.85
N ALA A 206 -9.38 4.74 -3.21
CA ALA A 206 -9.63 5.17 -4.58
C ALA A 206 -8.65 6.26 -5.02
N THR A 207 -8.31 7.19 -4.12
CA THR A 207 -7.31 8.25 -4.34
C THR A 207 -5.89 7.70 -4.46
N PHE A 208 -5.53 6.69 -3.65
CA PHE A 208 -4.28 5.95 -3.79
C PHE A 208 -4.18 5.29 -5.17
N HIS A 209 -5.23 4.56 -5.59
CA HIS A 209 -5.23 3.91 -6.91
C HIS A 209 -5.14 4.90 -8.07
N LEU A 210 -5.75 6.08 -7.95
CA LEU A 210 -5.50 7.17 -8.89
C LEU A 210 -4.02 7.58 -8.89
N ALA A 211 -3.43 7.87 -7.74
CA ALA A 211 -2.04 8.30 -7.66
C ALA A 211 -1.07 7.23 -8.19
N HIS A 212 -1.28 5.96 -7.82
CA HIS A 212 -0.52 4.81 -8.30
C HIS A 212 -0.66 4.61 -9.81
N TYR A 213 -1.88 4.72 -10.34
CA TYR A 213 -2.17 4.67 -11.77
C TYR A 213 -1.33 5.66 -12.58
N TYR A 214 -1.37 6.93 -12.19
CA TYR A 214 -0.59 7.97 -12.87
C TYR A 214 0.91 7.74 -12.76
N ARG A 215 1.39 7.24 -11.61
CA ARG A 215 2.80 6.91 -11.39
C ARG A 215 3.28 5.77 -12.28
N LEU A 216 2.50 4.70 -12.41
CA LEU A 216 2.81 3.58 -13.31
C LEU A 216 2.96 4.03 -14.77
N LEU A 217 2.21 5.06 -15.17
CA LEU A 217 2.27 5.65 -16.52
C LEU A 217 3.32 6.77 -16.66
N GLY A 218 4.07 7.10 -15.60
CA GLY A 218 5.03 8.20 -15.61
C GLY A 218 4.38 9.58 -15.82
N ALA A 219 3.11 9.72 -15.45
CA ALA A 219 2.33 10.94 -15.65
C ALA A 219 2.15 11.73 -14.33
N PRO A 220 2.04 13.07 -14.38
CA PRO A 220 1.78 13.87 -13.20
C PRO A 220 0.39 13.59 -12.63
N VAL A 221 0.32 13.43 -11.31
CA VAL A 221 -0.95 13.20 -10.59
C VAL A 221 -1.73 14.52 -10.51
N PRO A 222 -2.97 14.58 -11.01
CA PRO A 222 -3.77 15.81 -10.91
C PRO A 222 -4.09 16.16 -9.45
N LYS A 223 -4.24 17.45 -9.15
CA LYS A 223 -4.56 17.98 -7.81
C LYS A 223 -3.67 17.43 -6.67
N ALA A 224 -2.38 17.13 -6.95
CA ALA A 224 -1.45 16.50 -6.01
C ALA A 224 -1.36 17.25 -4.67
N ASP A 225 -1.24 18.59 -4.68
CA ASP A 225 -1.16 19.37 -3.45
C ASP A 225 -2.47 19.33 -2.64
N ALA A 226 -3.64 19.28 -3.29
CA ALA A 226 -4.93 19.15 -2.62
C ALA A 226 -5.06 17.77 -1.95
N ILE A 227 -4.64 16.69 -2.63
CA ILE A 227 -4.58 15.35 -2.04
C ILE A 227 -3.72 15.35 -0.78
N VAL A 228 -2.50 15.91 -0.85
CA VAL A 228 -1.59 15.96 0.31
C VAL A 228 -2.19 16.76 1.46
N ALA A 229 -2.79 17.93 1.18
CA ALA A 229 -3.42 18.75 2.21
C ALA A 229 -4.58 18.01 2.89
N ARG A 230 -5.41 17.30 2.11
CA ARG A 230 -6.52 16.48 2.63
C ARG A 230 -6.01 15.35 3.51
N ILE A 231 -5.02 14.58 3.06
CA ILE A 231 -4.45 13.45 3.82
C ILE A 231 -3.83 13.94 5.13
N LEU A 232 -3.06 15.02 5.12
CA LEU A 232 -2.48 15.58 6.34
C LEU A 232 -3.55 16.02 7.36
N ARG A 233 -4.64 16.63 6.89
CA ARG A 233 -5.77 17.06 7.75
C ARG A 233 -6.49 15.87 8.37
N ASP A 234 -6.65 14.76 7.64
CA ASP A 234 -7.49 13.63 8.00
C ASP A 234 -6.76 12.57 8.86
N GLN A 235 -5.44 12.76 9.13
CA GLN A 235 -4.67 11.88 10.00
C GLN A 235 -5.23 11.87 11.43
N LYS A 236 -5.41 10.71 12.02
CA LYS A 236 -5.84 10.54 13.42
C LYS A 236 -4.67 10.74 14.39
N ASP A 237 -5.00 11.00 15.65
CA ASP A 237 -3.98 11.22 16.69
C ASP A 237 -3.08 10.00 16.89
N ASP A 238 -3.60 8.78 16.68
CA ASP A 238 -2.86 7.54 16.73
C ASP A 238 -1.95 7.28 15.51
N GLY A 239 -1.94 8.19 14.54
CA GLY A 239 -1.14 8.10 13.33
C GLY A 239 -1.79 7.37 12.16
N SER A 240 -2.97 6.78 12.34
CA SER A 240 -3.73 6.08 11.30
C SER A 240 -4.57 7.02 10.43
N TRP A 241 -5.15 6.45 9.38
CA TRP A 241 -6.22 7.06 8.58
C TRP A 241 -7.45 6.16 8.55
N LEU A 242 -8.59 6.74 8.22
CA LEU A 242 -9.83 6.01 7.96
C LEU A 242 -9.97 5.77 6.46
N LEU A 243 -10.51 4.63 6.08
CA LEU A 243 -10.73 4.26 4.69
C LEU A 243 -11.75 5.21 4.03
N ASN A 244 -12.94 5.22 4.59
CA ASN A 244 -13.97 6.26 4.51
C ASN A 244 -14.60 6.31 5.91
N PRO A 245 -14.78 7.49 6.53
CA PRO A 245 -15.28 7.55 7.89
C PRO A 245 -16.62 6.83 8.06
N PRO A 246 -16.82 6.01 9.12
CA PRO A 246 -15.91 5.79 10.24
C PRO A 246 -15.00 4.54 10.10
N ALA A 247 -14.90 3.91 8.93
CA ALA A 247 -14.22 2.63 8.76
C ALA A 247 -12.70 2.75 8.88
N ARG A 248 -12.10 2.01 9.80
CA ARG A 248 -10.63 1.82 9.89
C ARG A 248 -10.23 0.62 9.05
N ASP A 249 -9.09 0.73 8.39
CA ASP A 249 -8.47 -0.37 7.66
C ASP A 249 -6.95 -0.13 7.57
N ARG A 250 -6.12 -1.20 7.57
CA ARG A 250 -4.68 -1.13 7.33
C ARG A 250 -4.34 -0.55 5.96
N HIS A 251 -5.17 -0.76 4.94
CA HIS A 251 -5.01 -0.16 3.62
C HIS A 251 -5.03 1.36 3.70
N ALA A 252 -5.96 1.95 4.45
CA ALA A 252 -6.08 3.39 4.58
C ALA A 252 -4.77 4.06 5.02
N THR A 253 -4.04 3.46 5.95
CA THR A 253 -2.75 4.00 6.43
C THR A 253 -1.66 3.84 5.37
N PHE A 254 -1.59 2.69 4.69
CA PHE A 254 -0.68 2.48 3.58
C PHE A 254 -0.98 3.44 2.41
N ASP A 255 -2.25 3.55 2.02
CA ASP A 255 -2.71 4.38 0.92
C ASP A 255 -2.37 5.86 1.13
N ALA A 256 -2.61 6.35 2.35
CA ALA A 256 -2.25 7.70 2.76
C ALA A 256 -0.73 7.90 2.77
N ALA A 257 0.03 6.96 3.35
CA ALA A 257 1.50 7.03 3.38
C ALA A 257 2.08 7.03 1.96
N PHE A 258 1.56 6.20 1.06
CA PHE A 258 1.96 6.20 -0.35
C PHE A 258 1.75 7.58 -0.99
N CYS A 259 0.55 8.14 -0.88
CA CYS A 259 0.24 9.46 -1.45
C CYS A 259 1.15 10.55 -0.86
N LEU A 260 1.38 10.54 0.46
CA LEU A 260 2.28 11.50 1.11
C LEU A 260 3.71 11.41 0.59
N VAL A 261 4.25 10.20 0.45
CA VAL A 261 5.62 9.97 -0.06
C VAL A 261 5.75 10.38 -1.52
N GLN A 262 4.76 10.01 -2.35
CA GLN A 262 4.81 10.25 -3.79
C GLN A 262 4.47 11.69 -4.20
N LEU A 263 3.64 12.39 -3.42
CA LEU A 263 3.11 13.71 -3.79
C LEU A 263 3.60 14.82 -2.87
N GLY A 264 3.88 14.51 -1.60
CA GLY A 264 4.13 15.50 -0.55
C GLY A 264 5.56 16.05 -0.53
N LYS A 265 6.50 15.43 -1.28
CA LYS A 265 7.92 15.80 -1.31
C LYS A 265 8.54 15.79 0.10
N ASP A 266 9.53 16.66 0.35
CA ASP A 266 10.26 16.73 1.62
C ASP A 266 9.65 17.69 2.65
N LYS A 267 8.34 17.95 2.57
CA LYS A 267 7.64 18.85 3.50
C LYS A 267 7.75 18.34 4.95
N PRO A 268 8.08 19.20 5.94
CA PRO A 268 8.23 18.78 7.35
C PRO A 268 6.98 18.13 7.93
N GLU A 269 5.79 18.63 7.59
CA GLU A 269 4.50 18.10 8.03
C GLU A 269 4.26 16.68 7.49
N VAL A 270 4.73 16.37 6.27
CA VAL A 270 4.67 15.02 5.71
C VAL A 270 5.58 14.07 6.48
N LYS A 271 6.81 14.50 6.79
CA LYS A 271 7.75 13.69 7.60
C LYS A 271 7.15 13.36 8.97
N LYS A 272 6.54 14.35 9.63
CA LYS A 272 5.88 14.17 10.93
C LYS A 272 4.69 13.20 10.83
N ALA A 273 3.86 13.32 9.81
CA ALA A 273 2.73 12.41 9.57
C ALA A 273 3.20 10.97 9.35
N LEU A 274 4.27 10.77 8.56
CA LEU A 274 4.85 9.45 8.32
C LEU A 274 5.48 8.85 9.59
N GLN A 275 6.11 9.65 10.46
CA GLN A 275 6.60 9.17 11.77
C GLN A 275 5.48 8.63 12.64
N LYS A 276 4.34 9.30 12.70
CA LYS A 276 3.14 8.80 13.42
C LYS A 276 2.62 7.50 12.79
N ALA A 277 2.58 7.43 11.45
CA ALA A 277 2.17 6.21 10.74
C ALA A 277 3.08 5.01 11.07
N VAL A 278 4.39 5.22 11.24
CA VAL A 278 5.33 4.19 11.72
C VAL A 278 4.93 3.67 13.09
N LEU A 279 4.63 4.56 14.04
CA LEU A 279 4.25 4.15 15.39
C LEU A 279 2.95 3.33 15.38
N TRP A 280 1.97 3.75 14.58
CA TRP A 280 0.72 3.00 14.43
C TRP A 280 0.96 1.63 13.77
N ALA A 281 1.72 1.56 12.67
CA ALA A 281 2.03 0.29 12.02
C ALA A 281 2.75 -0.68 12.97
N LEU A 282 3.72 -0.20 13.76
CA LEU A 282 4.42 -1.01 14.77
C LEU A 282 3.51 -1.45 15.91
N SER A 283 2.48 -0.68 16.26
CA SER A 283 1.49 -1.09 17.26
C SER A 283 0.60 -2.26 16.80
N CYS A 284 0.52 -2.50 15.48
CA CYS A 284 -0.18 -3.65 14.90
C CYS A 284 0.68 -4.93 14.83
N ARG A 285 1.99 -4.84 15.20
CA ARG A 285 2.90 -5.99 15.18
C ARG A 285 2.61 -6.93 16.35
N ASN A 286 2.58 -8.22 16.07
CA ASN A 286 2.37 -9.29 17.04
C ASN A 286 3.68 -10.00 17.43
N ALA A 287 3.64 -10.77 18.52
CA ALA A 287 4.78 -11.53 19.02
C ALA A 287 5.27 -12.63 18.03
N ASP A 288 4.39 -13.07 17.13
CA ASP A 288 4.71 -14.05 16.09
C ASP A 288 5.50 -13.46 14.91
N GLY A 289 5.67 -12.13 14.88
CA GLY A 289 6.45 -11.37 13.91
C GLY A 289 5.63 -10.85 12.73
N GLY A 290 4.38 -11.29 12.57
CA GLY A 290 3.42 -10.73 11.60
C GLY A 290 2.72 -9.49 12.16
N PHE A 291 1.85 -8.92 11.33
CA PHE A 291 1.07 -7.72 11.65
C PHE A 291 -0.42 -8.01 11.51
N GLY A 292 -1.20 -7.46 12.42
CA GLY A 292 -2.66 -7.46 12.35
C GLY A 292 -3.20 -6.25 11.60
N HIS A 293 -4.49 -6.30 11.27
CA HIS A 293 -5.20 -5.17 10.65
C HIS A 293 -5.32 -3.96 11.58
N PHE A 294 -5.38 -4.23 12.88
CA PHE A 294 -5.46 -3.23 13.95
C PHE A 294 -4.60 -3.71 15.13
N PRO A 295 -4.21 -2.82 16.05
CA PRO A 295 -3.54 -3.24 17.27
C PRO A 295 -4.35 -4.32 18.01
N GLY A 296 -3.70 -5.46 18.29
CA GLY A 296 -4.30 -6.61 18.98
C GLY A 296 -5.11 -7.57 18.10
N SER A 297 -5.27 -7.31 16.80
CA SER A 297 -5.85 -8.30 15.88
C SER A 297 -4.82 -9.37 15.49
N PRO A 298 -5.26 -10.60 15.13
CA PRO A 298 -4.35 -11.66 14.67
C PRO A 298 -3.48 -11.23 13.51
N SER A 299 -2.28 -11.79 13.39
CA SER A 299 -1.41 -11.58 12.23
C SER A 299 -2.05 -12.15 10.97
N ASP A 300 -2.08 -11.34 9.93
CA ASP A 300 -2.62 -11.65 8.61
C ASP A 300 -1.60 -11.30 7.52
N ALA A 301 -1.51 -12.11 6.49
CA ALA A 301 -0.58 -11.92 5.37
C ALA A 301 -0.81 -10.58 4.65
N ASP A 302 -2.05 -10.21 4.45
CA ASP A 302 -2.51 -8.96 3.88
C ASP A 302 -2.11 -7.78 4.76
N ALA A 303 -2.54 -7.80 6.04
CA ALA A 303 -2.14 -6.77 7.00
C ALA A 303 -0.62 -6.65 7.13
N THR A 304 0.10 -7.79 7.16
CA THR A 304 1.57 -7.80 7.22
C THR A 304 2.16 -7.08 6.01
N TYR A 305 1.66 -7.33 4.78
CA TYR A 305 2.15 -6.62 3.60
C TYR A 305 1.96 -5.11 3.70
N PHE A 306 0.75 -4.64 4.03
CA PHE A 306 0.44 -3.21 4.03
C PHE A 306 1.10 -2.46 5.19
N GLN A 307 1.19 -3.06 6.39
CA GLN A 307 1.92 -2.45 7.51
C GLN A 307 3.43 -2.35 7.21
N VAL A 308 4.03 -3.41 6.69
CA VAL A 308 5.44 -3.42 6.27
C VAL A 308 5.67 -2.43 5.14
N GLY A 309 4.76 -2.34 4.17
CA GLY A 309 4.79 -1.34 3.10
C GLY A 309 4.77 0.09 3.64
N THR A 310 3.95 0.37 4.67
CA THR A 310 3.94 1.66 5.37
C THR A 310 5.30 1.95 6.02
N LEU A 311 5.92 0.97 6.68
CA LEU A 311 7.24 1.10 7.29
C LEU A 311 8.34 1.36 6.26
N VAL A 312 8.25 0.76 5.06
CA VAL A 312 9.18 1.02 3.95
C VAL A 312 8.98 2.43 3.38
N LEU A 313 7.74 2.82 3.10
CA LEU A 313 7.41 4.15 2.58
C LEU A 313 7.87 5.26 3.52
N ALA A 314 7.72 5.07 4.83
CA ALA A 314 8.15 6.03 5.83
C ALA A 314 9.67 5.98 6.13
N GLY A 315 10.42 5.04 5.54
CA GLY A 315 11.87 4.93 5.70
C GLY A 315 12.33 4.25 6.99
N PHE A 316 11.43 3.64 7.74
CA PHE A 316 11.77 2.84 8.93
C PHE A 316 12.43 1.51 8.54
N LEU A 317 11.86 0.79 7.56
CA LEU A 317 12.49 -0.37 6.96
C LEU A 317 13.14 0.00 5.63
N LYS A 318 14.36 -0.49 5.41
CA LYS A 318 15.11 -0.23 4.17
C LYS A 318 15.00 -1.45 3.26
N PRO A 319 14.58 -1.28 1.99
CA PRO A 319 14.67 -2.34 0.99
C PRO A 319 16.11 -2.79 0.76
N ALA A 320 16.27 -3.92 0.09
CA ALA A 320 17.58 -4.39 -0.37
C ALA A 320 18.24 -3.37 -1.31
N ASP A 321 19.56 -3.33 -1.30
CA ASP A 321 20.36 -2.53 -2.21
C ASP A 321 21.31 -3.46 -2.96
N PRO A 322 21.26 -3.52 -4.32
CA PRO A 322 20.36 -2.76 -5.20
C PRO A 322 18.90 -3.21 -5.08
N LEU A 323 17.99 -2.28 -5.45
CA LEU A 323 16.56 -2.61 -5.58
C LEU A 323 16.34 -3.70 -6.63
N PRO A 324 15.28 -4.50 -6.50
CA PRO A 324 14.87 -5.43 -7.55
C PRO A 324 14.65 -4.70 -8.89
N LYS A 325 14.75 -5.46 -10.00
CA LYS A 325 14.47 -4.93 -11.33
C LYS A 325 13.02 -4.44 -11.41
N ASP A 326 12.82 -3.28 -12.06
CA ASP A 326 11.51 -2.65 -12.25
C ASP A 326 10.70 -2.58 -10.94
N PRO A 327 11.24 -1.92 -9.88
CA PRO A 327 10.66 -1.93 -8.54
C PRO A 327 9.23 -1.38 -8.49
N GLN A 328 8.85 -0.52 -9.46
CA GLN A 328 7.49 0.00 -9.61
C GLN A 328 6.45 -1.07 -9.97
N LEU A 329 6.88 -2.24 -10.41
CA LEU A 329 6.00 -3.38 -10.75
C LEU A 329 5.94 -4.43 -9.62
N LEU A 330 6.68 -4.21 -8.52
CA LEU A 330 6.62 -5.06 -7.35
C LEU A 330 5.46 -4.65 -6.45
N SER A 331 4.29 -5.22 -6.72
CA SER A 331 3.07 -5.03 -5.92
C SER A 331 2.50 -3.58 -5.96
N TRP A 332 2.07 -3.03 -4.82
CA TRP A 332 1.21 -1.85 -4.77
C TRP A 332 1.98 -0.53 -4.54
N GLY A 333 3.20 -0.46 -5.01
CA GLY A 333 3.91 0.81 -5.08
C GLY A 333 4.75 1.18 -3.86
N HIS A 334 4.98 0.28 -2.88
CA HIS A 334 5.86 0.56 -1.74
C HIS A 334 7.32 0.79 -2.15
N LEU A 335 7.72 0.36 -3.35
CA LEU A 335 9.05 0.55 -3.94
C LEU A 335 9.08 1.56 -5.10
N LEU A 336 7.99 2.28 -5.35
CA LEU A 336 8.01 3.31 -6.39
C LEU A 336 9.09 4.36 -6.10
N PRO A 337 9.91 4.73 -7.10
CA PRO A 337 10.86 5.82 -6.96
C PRO A 337 10.13 7.10 -6.55
N ARG A 338 10.75 7.86 -5.65
CA ARG A 338 10.27 9.23 -5.36
C ARG A 338 10.37 10.07 -6.63
N PRO A 339 9.43 10.99 -6.85
CA PRO A 339 9.43 11.88 -8.00
C PRO A 339 10.66 12.78 -8.03
#